data_2c0a06b30c6594cfea5c919b56b21b3c
#
_entry.id   2c0a06b30c6594cfea5c919b56b21b3c
#
_cell.length_a   1.000
_cell.length_b   1.000
_cell.length_c   1.000
_cell.angle_alpha   90.00
_cell.angle_beta   90.00
_cell.angle_gamma   90.00
#
_symmetry.space_group_name_H-M   'P 1'
#
loop_
_entity.id
_entity.type
_entity.pdbx_description
1 polymer ?
#
loop_
_entity_poly.entity_id
_entity_poly.type
_entity_poly.pdbx_seq_one_letter_code
_entity_poly.pdbx_strand_id
1 'polypeptide(L)'
;VFTLDGADAKDLDDAISISRDGDGYILGVHIADVSHYVRPGSELDREAMRRGTSVYVTDRVVPMLPRPISNGICSLTAGVDRLTVSAIMHIDAQGRTVRSELHRSVIHSRLRGVYGELNDVIARGAESEYAEKYSVLGESLTCAQELYSILLDASGRRGALDMETDEARIILDENGAPRDIVLVERGTAERMIEQFMLAANEAVAQTLRTAGMPCVYRIHEDPSPEKMQAFSVFAHNLGLDITPLRGDRVTPAALSAVLAEAERRGIGSVVSVVLLRSLMKARY
;
A
#
# COMPACT_ATOMS: atom_id res chain seq x y z
N VAL A 1 17.97 -4.56 -3.63
CA VAL A 1 17.06 -3.51 -3.14
C VAL A 1 16.69 -2.61 -4.31
N PHE A 2 15.44 -2.22 -4.41
CA PHE A 2 14.91 -1.31 -5.42
C PHE A 2 13.74 -0.49 -4.83
N THR A 3 13.49 0.68 -5.40
CA THR A 3 12.27 1.47 -5.14
C THR A 3 11.29 1.31 -6.29
N LEU A 4 10.00 1.50 -6.02
CA LEU A 4 8.96 1.44 -7.04
C LEU A 4 7.87 2.46 -6.71
N ASP A 5 7.65 3.42 -7.63
CA ASP A 5 6.84 4.60 -7.35
C ASP A 5 6.25 5.18 -8.64
N GLY A 6 5.46 6.23 -8.53
CA GLY A 6 4.98 7.00 -9.68
C GLY A 6 6.14 7.67 -10.45
N ALA A 7 5.94 7.93 -11.74
CA ALA A 7 6.98 8.54 -12.59
C ALA A 7 7.44 9.91 -12.07
N ASP A 8 6.52 10.68 -11.50
CA ASP A 8 6.76 12.04 -11.01
C ASP A 8 7.23 12.10 -9.55
N ALA A 9 7.28 10.96 -8.83
CA ALA A 9 7.68 10.89 -7.43
C ALA A 9 9.15 11.31 -7.27
N LYS A 10 9.43 12.11 -6.25
CA LYS A 10 10.76 12.60 -5.89
C LYS A 10 11.15 12.24 -4.46
N ASP A 11 10.19 11.95 -3.65
CA ASP A 11 10.23 11.54 -2.26
C ASP A 11 10.00 10.02 -2.21
N LEU A 12 11.06 9.25 -2.49
CA LEU A 12 11.03 7.79 -2.47
C LEU A 12 11.19 7.33 -1.03
N ASP A 13 10.09 7.05 -0.34
CA ASP A 13 10.06 6.78 1.10
C ASP A 13 10.27 5.32 1.42
N ASP A 14 10.00 4.40 0.49
CA ASP A 14 10.12 2.96 0.66
C ASP A 14 10.95 2.27 -0.43
N ALA A 15 11.59 1.19 -0.05
CA ALA A 15 12.31 0.29 -0.95
C ALA A 15 12.09 -1.16 -0.53
N ILE A 16 12.21 -2.06 -1.49
CA ILE A 16 11.94 -3.48 -1.34
C ILE A 16 13.21 -4.30 -1.63
N SER A 17 13.42 -5.35 -0.85
CA SER A 17 14.30 -6.46 -1.20
C SER A 17 13.55 -7.77 -1.02
N ILE A 18 13.79 -8.72 -1.91
CA ILE A 18 13.15 -10.02 -1.84
C ILE A 18 14.06 -11.12 -2.37
N SER A 19 14.00 -12.26 -1.72
CA SER A 19 14.68 -13.49 -2.12
C SER A 19 13.88 -14.70 -1.68
N ARG A 20 14.16 -15.85 -2.30
CA ARG A 20 13.59 -17.13 -1.90
C ARG A 20 14.26 -17.62 -0.62
N ASP A 21 13.51 -18.30 0.25
CA ASP A 21 13.96 -18.93 1.49
C ASP A 21 13.27 -20.30 1.64
N GLY A 22 13.92 -21.36 1.14
CA GLY A 22 13.29 -22.68 1.04
C GLY A 22 12.03 -22.63 0.20
N ASP A 23 10.89 -23.04 0.78
CA ASP A 23 9.57 -22.98 0.15
C ASP A 23 8.87 -21.62 0.32
N GLY A 24 9.49 -20.68 1.04
CA GLY A 24 8.97 -19.36 1.32
C GLY A 24 9.87 -18.25 0.78
N TYR A 25 9.76 -17.08 1.40
CA TYR A 25 10.44 -15.86 0.96
C TYR A 25 10.97 -15.06 2.14
N ILE A 26 12.09 -14.36 1.91
CA ILE A 26 12.54 -13.26 2.76
C ILE A 26 12.14 -11.96 2.07
N LEU A 27 11.21 -11.22 2.67
CA LEU A 27 10.81 -9.89 2.23
C LEU A 27 11.43 -8.85 3.14
N GLY A 28 12.21 -7.93 2.60
CA GLY A 28 12.67 -6.73 3.25
C GLY A 28 11.89 -5.52 2.77
N VAL A 29 11.29 -4.78 3.70
CA VAL A 29 10.69 -3.46 3.46
C VAL A 29 11.52 -2.44 4.21
N HIS A 30 12.05 -1.47 3.48
CA HIS A 30 13.00 -0.49 3.96
C HIS A 30 12.39 0.89 3.86
N ILE A 31 12.15 1.53 4.99
CA ILE A 31 11.55 2.87 5.07
C ILE A 31 12.63 3.89 5.42
N ALA A 32 12.66 5.03 4.74
CA ALA A 32 13.59 6.11 5.02
C ALA A 32 13.60 6.49 6.51
N ASP A 33 14.78 6.47 7.17
CA ASP A 33 14.90 6.85 8.59
C ASP A 33 14.87 8.37 8.76
N VAL A 34 13.70 8.96 8.54
CA VAL A 34 13.46 10.41 8.71
C VAL A 34 13.81 10.86 10.13
N SER A 35 13.59 10.02 11.13
CA SER A 35 13.86 10.31 12.54
C SER A 35 15.34 10.52 12.86
N HIS A 36 16.23 10.01 12.02
CA HIS A 36 17.67 10.25 12.13
C HIS A 36 18.00 11.76 11.92
N TYR A 37 17.31 12.39 10.98
CA TYR A 37 17.56 13.77 10.57
C TYR A 37 16.64 14.78 11.28
N VAL A 38 15.37 14.42 11.48
CA VAL A 38 14.38 15.25 12.16
C VAL A 38 14.30 14.81 13.62
N ARG A 39 15.12 15.45 14.45
CA ARG A 39 15.22 15.10 15.87
C ARG A 39 14.12 15.77 16.69
N PRO A 40 13.54 15.09 17.69
CA PRO A 40 12.53 15.65 18.57
C PRO A 40 12.96 17.02 19.15
N GLY A 41 12.08 18.00 19.11
CA GLY A 41 12.32 19.35 19.62
C GLY A 41 13.22 20.24 18.73
N SER A 42 13.68 19.76 17.56
CA SER A 42 14.39 20.59 16.60
C SER A 42 13.46 21.58 15.89
N GLU A 43 14.01 22.57 15.17
CA GLU A 43 13.22 23.49 14.36
C GLU A 43 12.45 22.77 13.26
N LEU A 44 13.07 21.71 12.66
CA LEU A 44 12.41 20.85 11.67
C LEU A 44 11.22 20.12 12.26
N ASP A 45 11.37 19.58 13.47
CA ASP A 45 10.30 18.87 14.17
C ASP A 45 9.13 19.81 14.51
N ARG A 46 9.43 21.00 15.04
CA ARG A 46 8.41 22.02 15.34
C ARG A 46 7.66 22.47 14.08
N GLU A 47 8.37 22.68 12.98
CA GLU A 47 7.75 23.06 11.71
C GLU A 47 6.90 21.92 11.13
N ALA A 48 7.39 20.65 11.19
CA ALA A 48 6.64 19.48 10.78
C ALA A 48 5.34 19.32 11.58
N MET A 49 5.41 19.48 12.91
CA MET A 49 4.24 19.46 13.79
C MET A 49 3.23 20.55 13.44
N ARG A 50 3.71 21.78 13.12
CA ARG A 50 2.84 22.89 12.72
C ARG A 50 2.13 22.61 11.40
N ARG A 51 2.80 21.99 10.42
CA ARG A 51 2.22 21.63 9.12
C ARG A 51 1.30 20.43 9.22
N GLY A 52 1.67 19.42 10.01
CA GLY A 52 0.92 18.20 10.28
C GLY A 52 0.94 17.18 9.15
N THR A 53 1.02 17.61 7.89
CA THR A 53 1.04 16.73 6.69
C THR A 53 1.64 17.47 5.50
N SER A 54 2.03 16.70 4.47
CA SER A 54 2.20 17.26 3.12
C SER A 54 0.84 17.45 2.45
N VAL A 55 0.71 18.49 1.65
CA VAL A 55 -0.51 18.82 0.91
C VAL A 55 -0.25 18.64 -0.59
N TYR A 56 -1.00 17.72 -1.20
CA TYR A 56 -0.92 17.44 -2.63
C TYR A 56 -2.04 18.18 -3.35
N VAL A 57 -1.67 19.15 -4.17
CA VAL A 57 -2.59 19.84 -5.08
C VAL A 57 -2.27 19.45 -6.51
N THR A 58 -3.16 19.72 -7.44
CA THR A 58 -3.10 19.22 -8.82
C THR A 58 -1.77 19.52 -9.53
N ASP A 59 -1.17 20.69 -9.27
CA ASP A 59 0.03 21.19 -9.97
C ASP A 59 1.31 21.14 -9.10
N ARG A 60 1.17 20.92 -7.80
CA ARG A 60 2.32 21.00 -6.89
C ARG A 60 2.11 20.26 -5.57
N VAL A 61 3.21 19.99 -4.90
CA VAL A 61 3.21 19.48 -3.52
C VAL A 61 3.77 20.55 -2.59
N VAL A 62 3.05 20.82 -1.49
CA VAL A 62 3.54 21.59 -0.35
C VAL A 62 4.00 20.60 0.71
N PRO A 63 5.29 20.29 0.82
CA PRO A 63 5.77 19.22 1.66
C PRO A 63 5.74 19.59 3.14
N MET A 64 5.50 18.62 4.02
CA MET A 64 5.60 18.76 5.47
C MET A 64 7.04 19.06 5.91
N LEU A 65 8.00 18.41 5.29
CA LEU A 65 9.43 18.62 5.50
C LEU A 65 10.05 19.42 4.34
N PRO A 66 11.13 20.19 4.57
CA PRO A 66 11.83 20.87 3.48
C PRO A 66 12.28 19.89 2.39
N ARG A 67 12.22 20.30 1.13
CA ARG A 67 12.61 19.48 -0.02
C ARG A 67 14.03 18.86 0.05
N PRO A 68 15.06 19.53 0.58
CA PRO A 68 16.36 18.90 0.80
C PRO A 68 16.31 17.67 1.73
N ILE A 69 15.31 17.59 2.61
CA ILE A 69 15.06 16.42 3.47
C ILE A 69 14.23 15.40 2.69
N SER A 70 12.98 15.74 2.30
CA SER A 70 12.04 14.79 1.70
C SER A 70 12.50 14.26 0.35
N ASN A 71 12.93 15.13 -0.56
CA ASN A 71 13.33 14.74 -1.93
C ASN A 71 14.85 14.52 -2.05
N GLY A 72 15.62 14.77 -0.97
CA GLY A 72 17.07 14.70 -0.95
C GLY A 72 17.59 13.56 -0.07
N ILE A 73 18.00 13.91 1.16
CA ILE A 73 18.76 12.99 2.02
C ILE A 73 17.92 11.79 2.51
N CYS A 74 16.60 11.95 2.66
CA CYS A 74 15.69 10.87 3.02
C CYS A 74 15.23 10.04 1.82
N SER A 75 15.14 10.64 0.61
CA SER A 75 14.69 9.91 -0.58
C SER A 75 15.64 8.76 -0.92
N LEU A 76 15.11 7.55 -1.05
CA LEU A 76 15.86 6.30 -1.29
C LEU A 76 16.33 6.18 -2.75
N THR A 77 16.98 7.24 -3.23
CA THR A 77 17.47 7.38 -4.60
C THR A 77 18.44 6.25 -4.95
N ALA A 78 18.30 5.67 -6.15
CA ALA A 78 19.19 4.61 -6.63
C ALA A 78 20.65 5.09 -6.78
N GLY A 79 21.60 4.17 -6.53
CA GLY A 79 23.02 4.41 -6.67
C GLY A 79 23.70 5.13 -5.50
N VAL A 80 22.97 5.36 -4.39
CA VAL A 80 23.55 6.00 -3.19
C VAL A 80 23.08 5.30 -1.92
N ASP A 81 23.93 5.36 -0.88
CA ASP A 81 23.61 4.79 0.42
C ASP A 81 22.58 5.67 1.13
N ARG A 82 21.57 5.05 1.75
CA ARG A 82 20.50 5.72 2.50
C ARG A 82 20.22 5.01 3.81
N LEU A 83 19.99 5.81 4.85
CA LEU A 83 19.58 5.30 6.16
C LEU A 83 18.11 4.91 6.14
N THR A 84 17.83 3.71 6.66
CA THR A 84 16.49 3.17 6.71
C THR A 84 16.19 2.50 8.05
N VAL A 85 14.89 2.38 8.37
CA VAL A 85 14.36 1.39 9.29
C VAL A 85 13.79 0.27 8.45
N SER A 86 14.31 -0.93 8.62
CA SER A 86 13.97 -2.09 7.78
C SER A 86 13.22 -3.14 8.58
N ALA A 87 12.12 -3.63 8.01
CA ALA A 87 11.43 -4.82 8.46
C ALA A 87 11.83 -5.98 7.54
N ILE A 88 12.50 -6.98 8.10
CA ILE A 88 12.89 -8.21 7.42
C ILE A 88 11.94 -9.31 7.87
N MET A 89 11.21 -9.88 6.93
CA MET A 89 10.14 -10.84 7.19
C MET A 89 10.40 -12.16 6.48
N HIS A 90 10.35 -13.26 7.21
CA HIS A 90 10.29 -14.61 6.65
C HIS A 90 8.84 -15.00 6.48
N ILE A 91 8.42 -15.23 5.25
CA ILE A 91 7.03 -15.51 4.88
C ILE A 91 6.96 -16.91 4.27
N ASP A 92 6.08 -17.74 4.83
CA ASP A 92 5.91 -19.12 4.35
C ASP A 92 5.08 -19.19 3.05
N ALA A 93 5.00 -20.39 2.47
CA ALA A 93 4.24 -20.64 1.24
C ALA A 93 2.72 -20.40 1.37
N GLN A 94 2.21 -20.19 2.59
CA GLN A 94 0.82 -19.83 2.85
C GLN A 94 0.60 -18.32 3.05
N GLY A 95 1.65 -17.53 2.95
CA GLY A 95 1.61 -16.06 3.11
C GLY A 95 1.58 -15.61 4.58
N ARG A 96 2.03 -16.46 5.52
CA ARG A 96 2.12 -16.11 6.94
C ARG A 96 3.52 -15.64 7.27
N THR A 97 3.65 -14.51 7.91
CA THR A 97 4.92 -14.06 8.48
C THR A 97 5.27 -14.94 9.68
N VAL A 98 6.26 -15.81 9.53
CA VAL A 98 6.70 -16.75 10.58
C VAL A 98 7.78 -16.15 11.49
N ARG A 99 8.52 -15.17 10.99
CA ARG A 99 9.54 -14.43 11.72
C ARG A 99 9.65 -13.03 11.15
N SER A 100 9.85 -12.04 12.02
CA SER A 100 10.16 -10.68 11.60
C SER A 100 11.22 -10.06 12.50
N GLU A 101 12.08 -9.23 11.89
CA GLU A 101 13.12 -8.47 12.58
C GLU A 101 13.08 -7.02 12.13
N LEU A 102 13.29 -6.10 13.06
CA LEU A 102 13.34 -4.67 12.80
C LEU A 102 14.77 -4.17 13.04
N HIS A 103 15.31 -3.48 12.03
CA HIS A 103 16.68 -2.99 12.07
C HIS A 103 16.77 -1.53 11.62
N ARG A 104 17.65 -0.76 12.26
CA ARG A 104 18.23 0.42 11.60
C ARG A 104 19.29 -0.08 10.64
N SER A 105 19.22 0.37 9.41
CA SER A 105 20.08 -0.17 8.33
C SER A 105 20.52 0.92 7.37
N VAL A 106 21.47 0.58 6.55
CA VAL A 106 21.89 1.33 5.36
C VAL A 106 21.56 0.48 4.16
N ILE A 107 20.82 1.05 3.22
CA ILE A 107 20.53 0.38 1.95
C ILE A 107 21.23 1.08 0.78
N HIS A 108 21.49 0.31 -0.26
CA HIS A 108 21.94 0.81 -1.56
C HIS A 108 20.93 0.34 -2.61
N SER A 109 20.03 1.23 -3.03
CA SER A 109 19.05 0.90 -4.07
C SER A 109 19.73 0.78 -5.43
N ARG A 110 19.46 -0.31 -6.15
CA ARG A 110 20.04 -0.57 -7.48
C ARG A 110 19.19 -0.02 -8.62
N LEU A 111 17.91 0.16 -8.37
CA LEU A 111 16.94 0.56 -9.40
C LEU A 111 15.91 1.49 -8.82
N ARG A 112 15.64 2.60 -9.51
CA ARG A 112 14.41 3.36 -9.39
C ARG A 112 13.41 2.79 -10.39
N GLY A 113 12.45 2.02 -9.89
CA GLY A 113 11.33 1.51 -10.67
C GLY A 113 10.21 2.54 -10.78
N VAL A 114 9.41 2.41 -11.84
CA VAL A 114 8.22 3.20 -12.11
C VAL A 114 7.06 2.23 -12.31
N TYR A 115 5.94 2.46 -11.65
CA TYR A 115 4.79 1.55 -11.71
C TYR A 115 4.35 1.21 -13.14
N GLY A 116 4.14 2.22 -13.99
CA GLY A 116 3.71 2.00 -15.38
C GLY A 116 4.70 1.18 -16.21
N GLU A 117 6.02 1.41 -16.01
CA GLU A 117 7.07 0.63 -16.69
C GLU A 117 7.05 -0.84 -16.22
N LEU A 118 6.95 -1.06 -14.89
CA LEU A 118 6.93 -2.42 -14.36
C LEU A 118 5.65 -3.16 -14.75
N ASN A 119 4.50 -2.48 -14.79
CA ASN A 119 3.26 -3.06 -15.29
C ASN A 119 3.40 -3.52 -16.75
N ASP A 120 4.06 -2.73 -17.60
CA ASP A 120 4.35 -3.13 -19.00
C ASP A 120 5.30 -4.35 -19.04
N VAL A 121 6.33 -4.38 -18.20
CA VAL A 121 7.24 -5.56 -18.09
C VAL A 121 6.49 -6.80 -17.61
N ILE A 122 5.59 -6.68 -16.63
CA ILE A 122 4.78 -7.80 -16.14
C ILE A 122 3.86 -8.33 -17.24
N ALA A 123 3.25 -7.44 -18.03
CA ALA A 123 2.30 -7.81 -19.07
C ALA A 123 2.97 -8.39 -20.33
N ARG A 124 4.12 -7.85 -20.74
CA ARG A 124 4.76 -8.15 -22.04
C ARG A 124 6.08 -8.90 -21.93
N GLY A 125 6.62 -9.04 -20.72
CA GLY A 125 7.87 -9.75 -20.50
C GLY A 125 9.04 -9.16 -21.29
N ALA A 126 9.73 -10.01 -22.05
CA ALA A 126 10.87 -9.61 -22.87
C ALA A 126 10.55 -8.69 -24.04
N GLU A 127 9.26 -8.55 -24.42
CA GLU A 127 8.80 -7.65 -25.49
C GLU A 127 8.58 -6.21 -24.99
N SER A 128 8.69 -5.98 -23.69
CA SER A 128 8.60 -4.63 -23.11
C SER A 128 9.83 -3.81 -23.46
N GLU A 129 9.66 -2.55 -23.81
CA GLU A 129 10.77 -1.61 -24.01
C GLU A 129 11.58 -1.37 -22.72
N TYR A 130 11.01 -1.68 -21.55
CA TYR A 130 11.64 -1.54 -20.25
C TYR A 130 12.31 -2.84 -19.76
N ALA A 131 12.23 -3.95 -20.49
CA ALA A 131 12.73 -5.26 -20.07
C ALA A 131 14.23 -5.23 -19.69
N GLU A 132 15.06 -4.52 -20.46
CA GLU A 132 16.49 -4.38 -20.17
C GLU A 132 16.72 -3.65 -18.85
N LYS A 133 16.01 -2.53 -18.59
CA LYS A 133 16.10 -1.77 -17.34
C LYS A 133 15.79 -2.65 -16.11
N TYR A 134 14.74 -3.46 -16.18
CA TYR A 134 14.28 -4.30 -15.06
C TYR A 134 15.02 -5.65 -14.98
N SER A 135 15.87 -6.00 -15.95
CA SER A 135 16.68 -7.23 -15.93
C SER A 135 17.63 -7.28 -14.72
N VAL A 136 18.05 -6.12 -14.19
CA VAL A 136 18.89 -5.99 -12.98
C VAL A 136 18.24 -6.60 -11.74
N LEU A 137 16.90 -6.72 -11.70
CA LEU A 137 16.18 -7.35 -10.60
C LEU A 137 16.27 -8.87 -10.64
N GLY A 138 16.46 -9.47 -11.83
CA GLY A 138 16.62 -10.90 -12.00
C GLY A 138 15.54 -11.70 -11.29
N GLU A 139 15.95 -12.70 -10.51
CA GLU A 139 15.04 -13.57 -9.74
C GLU A 139 14.18 -12.80 -8.72
N SER A 140 14.66 -11.65 -8.22
CA SER A 140 13.86 -10.87 -7.25
C SER A 140 12.53 -10.42 -7.81
N LEU A 141 12.40 -10.14 -9.11
CA LEU A 141 11.11 -9.76 -9.71
C LEU A 141 10.15 -10.94 -9.75
N THR A 142 10.64 -12.13 -10.10
CA THR A 142 9.84 -13.37 -10.08
C THR A 142 9.37 -13.67 -8.65
N CYS A 143 10.27 -13.62 -7.67
CA CYS A 143 9.92 -13.80 -6.27
C CYS A 143 8.87 -12.79 -5.79
N ALA A 144 8.97 -11.52 -6.26
CA ALA A 144 8.01 -10.49 -5.90
C ALA A 144 6.60 -10.78 -6.43
N GLN A 145 6.49 -11.21 -7.69
CA GLN A 145 5.20 -11.58 -8.30
C GLN A 145 4.57 -12.81 -7.62
N GLU A 146 5.39 -13.83 -7.34
CA GLU A 146 4.93 -15.04 -6.65
C GLU A 146 4.46 -14.72 -5.24
N LEU A 147 5.26 -13.99 -4.45
CA LEU A 147 4.89 -13.61 -3.09
C LEU A 147 3.66 -12.71 -3.09
N TYR A 148 3.53 -11.77 -4.03
CA TYR A 148 2.33 -10.94 -4.17
C TYR A 148 1.08 -11.80 -4.31
N SER A 149 1.10 -12.80 -5.19
CA SER A 149 -0.04 -13.70 -5.39
C SER A 149 -0.38 -14.46 -4.11
N ILE A 150 0.62 -14.96 -3.39
CA ILE A 150 0.44 -15.66 -2.11
C ILE A 150 -0.17 -14.74 -1.04
N LEU A 151 0.30 -13.51 -0.93
CA LEU A 151 -0.20 -12.53 0.05
C LEU A 151 -1.62 -12.08 -0.29
N LEU A 152 -1.93 -11.88 -1.57
CA LEU A 152 -3.26 -11.52 -2.03
C LEU A 152 -4.26 -12.62 -1.68
N ASP A 153 -3.93 -13.89 -1.96
CA ASP A 153 -4.75 -15.04 -1.60
C ASP A 153 -4.92 -15.17 -0.07
N ALA A 154 -3.84 -14.94 0.69
CA ALA A 154 -3.90 -14.97 2.15
C ALA A 154 -4.79 -13.84 2.70
N SER A 155 -4.72 -12.66 2.13
CA SER A 155 -5.56 -11.51 2.45
C SER A 155 -7.04 -11.81 2.17
N GLY A 156 -7.34 -12.39 1.00
CA GLY A 156 -8.69 -12.82 0.63
C GLY A 156 -9.25 -13.87 1.61
N ARG A 157 -8.44 -14.88 2.00
CA ARG A 157 -8.84 -15.88 3.01
C ARG A 157 -9.14 -15.26 4.39
N ARG A 158 -8.47 -14.17 4.76
CA ARG A 158 -8.77 -13.40 5.98
C ARG A 158 -10.02 -12.52 5.86
N GLY A 159 -10.58 -12.41 4.65
CA GLY A 159 -11.75 -11.58 4.36
C GLY A 159 -11.43 -10.10 4.16
N ALA A 160 -10.23 -9.78 3.71
CA ALA A 160 -9.93 -8.41 3.34
C ALA A 160 -10.93 -7.90 2.30
N LEU A 161 -11.43 -6.68 2.52
CA LEU A 161 -12.35 -6.04 1.58
C LEU A 161 -11.53 -5.39 0.47
N ASP A 162 -11.66 -5.90 -0.73
CA ASP A 162 -11.16 -5.21 -1.93
C ASP A 162 -12.28 -4.28 -2.41
N MET A 163 -12.13 -3.01 -2.09
CA MET A 163 -13.07 -1.95 -2.50
C MET A 163 -12.34 -1.08 -3.52
N GLU A 164 -12.45 -1.45 -4.77
CA GLU A 164 -11.95 -0.59 -5.84
C GLU A 164 -12.77 0.70 -5.89
N THR A 165 -12.09 1.81 -5.66
CA THR A 165 -12.64 3.14 -5.91
C THR A 165 -11.91 3.73 -7.10
N ASP A 166 -12.66 4.16 -8.10
CA ASP A 166 -12.09 4.89 -9.24
C ASP A 166 -11.38 6.14 -8.73
N GLU A 167 -10.11 6.27 -9.04
CA GLU A 167 -9.32 7.45 -8.75
C GLU A 167 -9.19 8.28 -10.04
N ALA A 168 -9.50 9.58 -9.96
CA ALA A 168 -9.41 10.48 -11.09
C ALA A 168 -8.17 11.35 -10.99
N ARG A 169 -7.43 11.47 -12.10
CA ARG A 169 -6.31 12.39 -12.26
C ARG A 169 -6.69 13.52 -13.20
N ILE A 170 -6.48 14.75 -12.76
CA ILE A 170 -6.68 15.94 -13.58
C ILE A 170 -5.41 16.20 -14.37
N ILE A 171 -5.53 16.24 -15.68
CA ILE A 171 -4.46 16.60 -16.60
C ILE A 171 -4.52 18.11 -16.85
N LEU A 172 -3.42 18.81 -16.60
CA LEU A 172 -3.31 20.25 -16.81
C LEU A 172 -2.66 20.54 -18.16
N ASP A 173 -3.01 21.68 -18.75
CA ASP A 173 -2.31 22.24 -19.91
C ASP A 173 -1.03 23.00 -19.48
N GLU A 174 -0.33 23.57 -20.47
CA GLU A 174 0.91 24.33 -20.25
C GLU A 174 0.73 25.60 -19.38
N ASN A 175 -0.50 26.08 -19.26
CA ASN A 175 -0.86 27.26 -18.44
C ASN A 175 -1.38 26.86 -17.05
N GLY A 176 -1.43 25.54 -16.75
CA GLY A 176 -1.95 25.04 -15.49
C GLY A 176 -3.48 24.96 -15.42
N ALA A 177 -4.18 25.13 -16.54
CA ALA A 177 -5.63 24.96 -16.60
C ALA A 177 -6.00 23.48 -16.82
N PRO A 178 -7.11 23.00 -16.21
CA PRO A 178 -7.58 21.64 -16.43
C PRO A 178 -7.90 21.39 -17.91
N ARG A 179 -7.23 20.38 -18.49
CA ARG A 179 -7.42 19.98 -19.89
C ARG A 179 -8.29 18.75 -20.01
N ASP A 180 -8.11 17.79 -19.07
CA ASP A 180 -8.80 16.50 -19.11
C ASP A 180 -8.89 15.90 -17.70
N ILE A 181 -9.77 14.91 -17.53
CA ILE A 181 -9.88 14.08 -16.32
C ILE A 181 -9.82 12.63 -16.77
N VAL A 182 -8.80 11.91 -16.32
CA VAL A 182 -8.58 10.50 -16.65
C VAL A 182 -8.71 9.63 -15.42
N LEU A 183 -9.24 8.43 -15.59
CA LEU A 183 -9.22 7.41 -14.53
C LEU A 183 -7.81 6.84 -14.41
N VAL A 184 -7.35 6.68 -13.18
CA VAL A 184 -6.08 6.02 -12.87
C VAL A 184 -6.37 4.55 -12.60
N GLU A 185 -5.93 3.69 -13.51
CA GLU A 185 -5.98 2.25 -13.30
C GLU A 185 -4.80 1.82 -12.42
N ARG A 186 -5.09 1.13 -11.33
CA ARG A 186 -4.08 0.53 -10.44
C ARG A 186 -3.67 -0.82 -11.00
N GLY A 187 -2.43 -0.92 -11.45
CA GLY A 187 -1.88 -2.14 -12.01
C GLY A 187 -1.38 -3.14 -10.96
N THR A 188 -0.75 -4.20 -11.44
CA THR A 188 -0.16 -5.25 -10.59
C THR A 188 0.98 -4.72 -9.73
N ALA A 189 1.78 -3.79 -10.25
CA ALA A 189 2.93 -3.24 -9.56
C ALA A 189 2.52 -2.43 -8.31
N GLU A 190 1.50 -1.59 -8.42
CA GLU A 190 0.95 -0.81 -7.31
C GLU A 190 0.37 -1.73 -6.23
N ARG A 191 -0.44 -2.71 -6.62
CA ARG A 191 -1.05 -3.68 -5.70
C ARG A 191 0.00 -4.57 -5.01
N MET A 192 1.08 -4.90 -5.71
CA MET A 192 2.19 -5.67 -5.17
C MET A 192 2.89 -4.90 -4.04
N ILE A 193 3.24 -3.64 -4.26
CA ILE A 193 3.86 -2.81 -3.22
C ILE A 193 2.89 -2.61 -2.05
N GLU A 194 1.62 -2.38 -2.30
CA GLU A 194 0.60 -2.29 -1.24
C GLU A 194 0.58 -3.53 -0.34
N GLN A 195 0.59 -4.75 -0.91
CA GLN A 195 0.61 -5.99 -0.12
C GLN A 195 1.90 -6.13 0.71
N PHE A 196 3.04 -5.71 0.16
CA PHE A 196 4.30 -5.73 0.89
C PHE A 196 4.33 -4.71 2.04
N MET A 197 3.78 -3.52 1.83
CA MET A 197 3.63 -2.50 2.86
C MET A 197 2.65 -2.94 3.95
N LEU A 198 1.53 -3.58 3.60
CA LEU A 198 0.60 -4.16 4.58
C LEU A 198 1.28 -5.23 5.44
N ALA A 199 2.04 -6.14 4.83
CA ALA A 199 2.79 -7.16 5.56
C ALA A 199 3.81 -6.53 6.54
N ALA A 200 4.54 -5.51 6.11
CA ALA A 200 5.48 -4.79 6.97
C ALA A 200 4.79 -4.05 8.12
N ASN A 201 3.68 -3.36 7.83
CA ASN A 201 2.90 -2.65 8.85
C ASN A 201 2.36 -3.61 9.91
N GLU A 202 1.83 -4.77 9.51
CA GLU A 202 1.35 -5.82 10.41
C GLU A 202 2.51 -6.37 11.29
N ALA A 203 3.68 -6.65 10.67
CA ALA A 203 4.85 -7.17 11.37
C ALA A 203 5.39 -6.17 12.40
N VAL A 204 5.49 -4.89 12.04
CA VAL A 204 5.93 -3.81 12.95
C VAL A 204 4.94 -3.64 14.10
N ALA A 205 3.64 -3.56 13.82
CA ALA A 205 2.60 -3.43 14.84
C ALA A 205 2.62 -4.60 15.82
N GLN A 206 2.77 -5.84 15.33
CA GLN A 206 2.86 -7.03 16.16
C GLN A 206 4.13 -7.04 17.02
N THR A 207 5.27 -6.61 16.47
CA THR A 207 6.54 -6.52 17.21
C THR A 207 6.43 -5.52 18.35
N LEU A 208 5.93 -4.31 18.10
CA LEU A 208 5.75 -3.29 19.12
C LEU A 208 4.75 -3.72 20.19
N ARG A 209 3.65 -4.35 19.79
CA ARG A 209 2.65 -4.90 20.72
C ARG A 209 3.26 -5.98 21.63
N THR A 210 4.02 -6.92 21.07
CA THR A 210 4.66 -8.01 21.83
C THR A 210 5.72 -7.47 22.78
N ALA A 211 6.44 -6.42 22.38
CA ALA A 211 7.41 -5.73 23.24
C ALA A 211 6.78 -4.82 24.31
N GLY A 212 5.45 -4.66 24.32
CA GLY A 212 4.75 -3.73 25.22
C GLY A 212 5.10 -2.27 25.00
N MET A 213 5.59 -1.93 23.81
CA MET A 213 5.98 -0.55 23.48
C MET A 213 4.76 0.29 23.07
N PRO A 214 4.64 1.52 23.56
CA PRO A 214 3.57 2.42 23.12
C PRO A 214 3.74 2.73 21.62
N CYS A 215 2.63 2.68 20.91
CA CYS A 215 2.56 2.98 19.47
C CYS A 215 1.21 3.61 19.15
N VAL A 216 1.17 4.45 18.13
CA VAL A 216 -0.08 4.98 17.59
C VAL A 216 -0.64 3.95 16.62
N TYR A 217 -1.57 3.11 17.12
CA TYR A 217 -2.23 2.11 16.29
C TYR A 217 -3.39 2.74 15.52
N ARG A 218 -3.42 2.48 14.21
CA ARG A 218 -4.58 2.81 13.40
C ARG A 218 -5.54 1.62 13.39
N ILE A 219 -6.75 1.87 13.85
CA ILE A 219 -7.79 0.83 13.94
C ILE A 219 -9.05 1.24 13.17
N HIS A 220 -9.83 0.23 12.79
CA HIS A 220 -11.22 0.38 12.34
C HIS A 220 -12.12 -0.34 13.34
N GLU A 221 -13.09 0.39 13.87
CA GLU A 221 -14.11 -0.20 14.74
C GLU A 221 -15.11 -1.00 13.92
N ASP A 222 -15.78 -1.95 14.57
CA ASP A 222 -16.91 -2.65 13.95
C ASP A 222 -17.97 -1.62 13.53
N PRO A 223 -18.61 -1.78 12.37
CA PRO A 223 -19.67 -0.87 11.92
C PRO A 223 -20.88 -0.92 12.87
N SER A 224 -21.62 0.20 12.98
CA SER A 224 -22.78 0.21 13.84
C SER A 224 -23.87 -0.73 13.34
N PRO A 225 -24.65 -1.38 14.25
CA PRO A 225 -25.75 -2.27 13.86
C PRO A 225 -26.76 -1.61 12.93
N GLU A 226 -27.07 -0.32 13.17
CA GLU A 226 -28.04 0.44 12.37
C GLU A 226 -27.55 0.63 10.93
N LYS A 227 -26.24 0.96 10.75
CA LYS A 227 -25.65 1.11 9.43
C LYS A 227 -25.58 -0.22 8.68
N MET A 228 -25.24 -1.31 9.37
CA MET A 228 -25.25 -2.63 8.78
C MET A 228 -26.65 -3.12 8.41
N GLN A 229 -27.63 -2.80 9.20
CA GLN A 229 -29.06 -3.08 8.86
C GLN A 229 -29.46 -2.31 7.59
N ALA A 230 -29.12 -1.01 7.51
CA ALA A 230 -29.43 -0.19 6.33
C ALA A 230 -28.72 -0.73 5.07
N PHE A 231 -27.44 -1.13 5.20
CA PHE A 231 -26.71 -1.77 4.12
C PHE A 231 -27.34 -3.11 3.70
N SER A 232 -27.75 -3.94 4.64
CA SER A 232 -28.41 -5.23 4.36
C SER A 232 -29.70 -5.04 3.59
N VAL A 233 -30.54 -4.07 3.99
CA VAL A 233 -31.78 -3.73 3.27
C VAL A 233 -31.46 -3.24 1.85
N PHE A 234 -30.46 -2.38 1.70
CA PHE A 234 -30.02 -1.89 0.39
C PHE A 234 -29.57 -3.04 -0.52
N ALA A 235 -28.68 -3.91 -0.03
CA ALA A 235 -28.16 -5.07 -0.77
C ALA A 235 -29.29 -6.03 -1.16
N HIS A 236 -30.21 -6.31 -0.25
CA HIS A 236 -31.39 -7.13 -0.51
C HIS A 236 -32.28 -6.57 -1.62
N ASN A 237 -32.53 -5.26 -1.61
CA ASN A 237 -33.34 -4.59 -2.65
C ASN A 237 -32.70 -4.65 -4.04
N LEU A 238 -31.37 -4.82 -4.12
CA LEU A 238 -30.64 -5.10 -5.35
C LEU A 238 -30.62 -6.60 -5.72
N GLY A 239 -31.28 -7.44 -4.93
CA GLY A 239 -31.37 -8.90 -5.14
C GLY A 239 -30.10 -9.65 -4.76
N LEU A 240 -29.16 -9.05 -4.01
CA LEU A 240 -27.96 -9.74 -3.51
C LEU A 240 -28.33 -10.68 -2.37
N ASP A 241 -27.56 -11.78 -2.25
CA ASP A 241 -27.69 -12.69 -1.12
C ASP A 241 -27.10 -12.05 0.16
N ILE A 242 -27.98 -11.73 1.09
CA ILE A 242 -27.61 -11.17 2.40
C ILE A 242 -27.49 -12.23 3.50
N THR A 243 -27.60 -13.51 3.17
CA THR A 243 -27.47 -14.61 4.14
C THR A 243 -26.16 -14.53 4.92
N PRO A 244 -25.01 -14.21 4.31
CA PRO A 244 -23.76 -14.03 5.03
C PRO A 244 -23.78 -12.91 6.08
N LEU A 245 -24.66 -11.91 5.93
CA LEU A 245 -24.80 -10.77 6.86
C LEU A 245 -25.75 -11.06 8.03
N ARG A 246 -26.41 -12.22 8.03
CA ARG A 246 -27.33 -12.64 9.08
C ARG A 246 -26.55 -13.26 10.23
N GLY A 247 -26.32 -12.50 11.30
CA GLY A 247 -25.63 -12.98 12.48
C GLY A 247 -25.46 -11.85 13.50
N ASP A 248 -25.06 -12.21 14.70
CA ASP A 248 -24.83 -11.23 15.77
C ASP A 248 -23.65 -10.31 15.47
N ARG A 249 -22.74 -10.76 14.61
CA ARG A 249 -21.56 -9.99 14.16
C ARG A 249 -21.32 -10.18 12.67
N VAL A 250 -21.31 -9.07 11.93
CA VAL A 250 -20.94 -9.08 10.51
C VAL A 250 -19.40 -9.19 10.41
N THR A 251 -18.93 -10.23 9.74
CA THR A 251 -17.49 -10.43 9.54
C THR A 251 -17.01 -9.79 8.23
N PRO A 252 -15.72 -9.43 8.13
CA PRO A 252 -15.14 -8.97 6.86
C PRO A 252 -15.36 -9.96 5.71
N ALA A 253 -15.23 -11.27 5.97
CA ALA A 253 -15.47 -12.30 4.97
C ALA A 253 -16.93 -12.32 4.46
N ALA A 254 -17.91 -12.06 5.33
CA ALA A 254 -19.32 -11.93 4.93
C ALA A 254 -19.55 -10.73 4.01
N LEU A 255 -18.91 -9.60 4.31
CA LEU A 255 -18.96 -8.41 3.46
C LEU A 255 -18.29 -8.65 2.11
N SER A 256 -17.12 -9.29 2.12
CA SER A 256 -16.38 -9.66 0.91
C SER A 256 -17.21 -10.56 -0.01
N ALA A 257 -17.96 -11.52 0.54
CA ALA A 257 -18.85 -12.37 -0.26
C ALA A 257 -19.97 -11.60 -0.97
N VAL A 258 -20.58 -10.62 -0.29
CA VAL A 258 -21.61 -9.75 -0.89
C VAL A 258 -21.02 -8.86 -1.98
N LEU A 259 -19.81 -8.29 -1.75
CA LEU A 259 -19.11 -7.50 -2.76
C LEU A 259 -18.76 -8.34 -3.99
N ALA A 260 -18.21 -9.54 -3.81
CA ALA A 260 -17.88 -10.43 -4.92
C ALA A 260 -19.11 -10.83 -5.75
N GLU A 261 -20.28 -10.97 -5.14
CA GLU A 261 -21.54 -11.17 -5.87
C GLU A 261 -21.96 -9.91 -6.64
N ALA A 262 -21.83 -8.74 -6.01
CA ALA A 262 -22.13 -7.46 -6.65
C ALA A 262 -21.24 -7.20 -7.89
N GLU A 263 -19.95 -7.53 -7.80
CA GLU A 263 -19.00 -7.44 -8.92
C GLU A 263 -19.42 -8.35 -10.08
N ARG A 264 -19.75 -9.62 -9.81
CA ARG A 264 -20.23 -10.55 -10.85
C ARG A 264 -21.50 -10.08 -11.56
N ARG A 265 -22.31 -9.23 -10.91
CA ARG A 265 -23.53 -8.64 -11.46
C ARG A 265 -23.32 -7.27 -12.11
N GLY A 266 -22.11 -6.74 -12.12
CA GLY A 266 -21.78 -5.42 -12.69
C GLY A 266 -22.29 -4.22 -11.90
N ILE A 267 -22.59 -4.42 -10.58
CA ILE A 267 -23.09 -3.36 -9.68
C ILE A 267 -22.12 -3.12 -8.50
N GLY A 268 -20.91 -3.66 -8.60
CA GLY A 268 -19.89 -3.61 -7.55
C GLY A 268 -19.57 -2.20 -7.08
N SER A 269 -19.36 -1.27 -8.00
CA SER A 269 -19.02 0.13 -7.67
C SER A 269 -20.09 0.81 -6.81
N VAL A 270 -21.36 0.61 -7.12
CA VAL A 270 -22.47 1.18 -6.34
C VAL A 270 -22.53 0.57 -4.93
N VAL A 271 -22.40 -0.75 -4.84
CA VAL A 271 -22.45 -1.48 -3.56
C VAL A 271 -21.24 -1.12 -2.70
N SER A 272 -20.04 -1.02 -3.27
CA SER A 272 -18.81 -0.63 -2.58
C SER A 272 -18.91 0.76 -1.97
N VAL A 273 -19.46 1.74 -2.69
CA VAL A 273 -19.66 3.11 -2.16
C VAL A 273 -20.61 3.11 -0.97
N VAL A 274 -21.74 2.38 -1.03
CA VAL A 274 -22.69 2.32 0.07
C VAL A 274 -22.12 1.57 1.27
N LEU A 275 -21.40 0.47 1.02
CA LEU A 275 -20.69 -0.26 2.08
C LEU A 275 -19.64 0.64 2.76
N LEU A 276 -18.79 1.33 2.00
CA LEU A 276 -17.77 2.22 2.54
C LEU A 276 -18.36 3.29 3.47
N ARG A 277 -19.51 3.87 3.11
CA ARG A 277 -20.23 4.82 3.96
C ARG A 277 -20.83 4.19 5.22
N SER A 278 -21.05 2.88 5.20
CA SER A 278 -21.60 2.12 6.32
C SER A 278 -20.52 1.70 7.32
N LEU A 279 -19.26 1.56 6.87
CA LEU A 279 -18.14 1.27 7.72
C LEU A 279 -17.76 2.46 8.62
N MET A 280 -17.07 2.16 9.71
CA MET A 280 -16.50 3.18 10.58
C MET A 280 -15.21 3.75 9.96
N LYS A 281 -14.97 5.05 10.18
CA LYS A 281 -13.70 5.66 9.79
C LYS A 281 -12.57 5.10 10.65
N ALA A 282 -11.36 5.06 10.05
CA ALA A 282 -10.16 4.78 10.82
C ALA A 282 -9.98 5.78 11.95
N ARG A 283 -9.48 5.30 13.10
CA ARG A 283 -9.09 6.14 14.26
C ARG A 283 -7.77 5.65 14.86
N TYR A 284 -7.15 6.51 15.67
CA TYR A 284 -5.92 6.23 16.39
C TYR A 284 -6.18 6.15 17.88
#